data_ea51f2572e49fdcaf10cd061372d45fd
#
_entry.id   ea51f2572e49fdcaf10cd061372d45fd
#
_cell.length_a   1.000
_cell.length_b   1.000
_cell.length_c   1.000
_cell.angle_alpha   90.00
_cell.angle_beta   90.00
_cell.angle_gamma   90.00
#
_symmetry.space_group_name_H-M   'P 1'
#
loop_
_entity.id
_entity.type
_entity.pdbx_description
1 polymer ?
#
loop_
_entity_poly.entity_id
_entity_poly.type
_entity_poly.pdbx_seq_one_letter_code
_entity_poly.pdbx_strand_id
1 'polypeptide(L)'
;MRIIYYTSGRAKEYCNMALNLYDGCTHGCIYCYGPETLHLTREQYSVPKIKPDAFKKLEMDVAFMYDHANWGPVLMSFSCDPYMPGVESDTQLAMRIFNRYSINYKILTKAGAVVRDDFNLYKGFDEFGTTLTFNNCSDSLLWEPSAALPEVRLKNLEVAHDYKIRTWVSCEPVVYPEQTLSLIEKSAKYVDTYKIGKLNYHPLAEQVNWTKFARDVVALLRKLKKSYYIKKDLAVHLGSLKGIECKAEA
;
A
#
# COMPACT_ATOMS: atom_id res chain seq x y z
N MET A 1 -7.34 2.40 -24.86
CA MET A 1 -7.51 1.54 -23.67
C MET A 1 -7.03 2.34 -22.48
N ARG A 2 -7.81 2.44 -21.41
CA ARG A 2 -7.46 3.21 -20.19
C ARG A 2 -6.34 2.52 -19.42
N ILE A 3 -5.48 3.31 -18.75
CA ILE A 3 -4.46 2.79 -17.84
C ILE A 3 -4.88 2.91 -16.38
N ILE A 4 -5.69 3.94 -16.06
CA ILE A 4 -6.39 4.03 -14.76
C ILE A 4 -7.65 3.16 -14.84
N TYR A 5 -7.82 2.28 -13.85
CA TYR A 5 -8.91 1.32 -13.84
C TYR A 5 -9.64 1.27 -12.49
N TYR A 6 -10.90 0.87 -12.54
CA TYR A 6 -11.64 0.56 -11.32
C TYR A 6 -11.18 -0.76 -10.71
N THR A 7 -10.88 -0.72 -9.45
CA THR A 7 -10.46 -1.90 -8.70
C THR A 7 -11.65 -2.83 -8.41
N SER A 8 -11.37 -4.11 -8.28
CA SER A 8 -12.34 -5.14 -7.92
C SER A 8 -11.81 -6.05 -6.81
N GLY A 9 -12.65 -6.88 -6.24
CA GLY A 9 -12.26 -7.82 -5.22
C GLY A 9 -11.55 -7.16 -4.02
N ARG A 10 -10.43 -7.75 -3.60
CA ARG A 10 -9.63 -7.27 -2.46
C ARG A 10 -8.93 -5.93 -2.71
N ALA A 11 -8.62 -5.61 -3.94
CA ALA A 11 -8.00 -4.33 -4.29
C ALA A 11 -8.93 -3.15 -3.98
N LYS A 12 -10.27 -3.34 -4.10
CA LYS A 12 -11.27 -2.33 -3.77
C LYS A 12 -11.23 -1.90 -2.30
N GLU A 13 -10.74 -2.75 -1.40
CA GLU A 13 -10.58 -2.40 0.01
C GLU A 13 -9.44 -1.40 0.26
N TYR A 14 -8.58 -1.18 -0.74
CA TYR A 14 -7.53 -0.18 -0.69
C TYR A 14 -7.96 1.15 -1.32
N CYS A 15 -8.49 1.09 -2.53
CA CYS A 15 -8.91 2.25 -3.29
C CYS A 15 -9.87 1.84 -4.41
N ASN A 16 -10.77 2.72 -4.81
CA ASN A 16 -11.71 2.45 -5.92
C ASN A 16 -11.05 2.47 -7.29
N MET A 17 -9.96 3.21 -7.45
CA MET A 17 -9.21 3.33 -8.70
C MET A 17 -7.73 3.08 -8.48
N ALA A 18 -7.06 2.55 -9.48
CA ALA A 18 -5.63 2.31 -9.43
C ALA A 18 -4.96 2.54 -10.78
N LEU A 19 -3.66 2.82 -10.70
CA LEU A 19 -2.72 2.91 -11.80
C LEU A 19 -1.62 1.88 -11.58
N ASN A 20 -1.33 1.06 -12.58
CA ASN A 20 -0.12 0.24 -12.65
C ASN A 20 0.65 0.64 -13.91
N LEU A 21 1.77 1.32 -13.75
CA LEU A 21 2.66 1.67 -14.87
C LEU A 21 3.40 0.44 -15.41
N TYR A 22 3.69 -0.50 -14.52
CA TYR A 22 4.47 -1.71 -14.82
C TYR A 22 3.67 -2.96 -14.51
N ASP A 23 4.02 -4.03 -15.21
CA ASP A 23 3.72 -5.40 -14.87
C ASP A 23 5.00 -6.06 -14.38
N GLY A 24 5.02 -6.51 -13.11
CA GLY A 24 6.19 -7.07 -12.45
C GLY A 24 6.80 -6.17 -11.37
N CYS A 25 7.63 -6.77 -10.51
CA CYS A 25 8.25 -6.09 -9.37
C CYS A 25 9.55 -6.79 -8.96
N THR A 26 10.58 -6.02 -8.64
CA THR A 26 11.90 -6.54 -8.24
C THR A 26 12.01 -6.88 -6.76
N HIS A 27 11.04 -6.55 -5.91
CA HIS A 27 11.12 -6.78 -4.45
C HIS A 27 11.18 -8.25 -4.04
N GLY A 28 10.68 -9.18 -4.88
CA GLY A 28 10.79 -10.61 -4.64
C GLY A 28 10.03 -11.16 -3.44
N CYS A 29 9.03 -10.44 -2.92
CA CYS A 29 8.28 -10.85 -1.73
C CYS A 29 7.69 -12.25 -1.89
N ILE A 30 7.93 -13.16 -0.93
CA ILE A 30 7.48 -14.57 -0.99
C ILE A 30 5.95 -14.67 -1.05
N TYR A 31 5.25 -13.84 -0.31
CA TYR A 31 3.78 -13.80 -0.24
C TYR A 31 3.12 -13.02 -1.38
N CYS A 32 3.89 -12.52 -2.37
CA CYS A 32 3.33 -11.66 -3.41
C CYS A 32 2.36 -12.43 -4.30
N TYR A 33 1.17 -11.90 -4.46
CA TYR A 33 0.11 -12.42 -5.34
C TYR A 33 0.24 -11.93 -6.80
N GLY A 34 1.14 -10.98 -7.05
CA GLY A 34 1.31 -10.34 -8.36
C GLY A 34 1.59 -11.32 -9.50
N PRO A 35 2.51 -12.28 -9.35
CA PRO A 35 2.78 -13.29 -10.37
C PRO A 35 1.50 -14.05 -10.78
N GLU A 36 0.75 -14.56 -9.80
CA GLU A 36 -0.48 -15.31 -10.04
C GLU A 36 -1.55 -14.45 -10.73
N THR A 37 -1.74 -13.21 -10.28
CA THR A 37 -2.72 -12.28 -10.86
C THR A 37 -2.42 -11.93 -12.32
N LEU A 38 -1.14 -11.85 -12.68
CA LEU A 38 -0.69 -11.53 -14.04
C LEU A 38 -0.43 -12.78 -14.89
N HIS A 39 -0.65 -13.98 -14.34
CA HIS A 39 -0.35 -15.26 -15.01
C HIS A 39 1.11 -15.35 -15.46
N LEU A 40 2.05 -14.88 -14.62
CA LEU A 40 3.48 -14.89 -14.85
C LEU A 40 4.17 -15.87 -13.89
N THR A 41 5.31 -16.43 -14.29
CA THR A 41 6.21 -17.09 -13.33
C THR A 41 6.86 -16.03 -12.43
N ARG A 42 7.44 -16.45 -11.28
CA ARG A 42 8.17 -15.53 -10.40
C ARG A 42 9.36 -14.89 -11.10
N GLU A 43 10.07 -15.64 -11.96
CA GLU A 43 11.19 -15.16 -12.75
C GLU A 43 10.72 -14.09 -13.76
N GLN A 44 9.60 -14.33 -14.46
CA GLN A 44 9.02 -13.36 -15.39
C GLN A 44 8.57 -12.08 -14.66
N TYR A 45 7.96 -12.24 -13.49
CA TYR A 45 7.47 -11.13 -12.69
C TYR A 45 8.60 -10.31 -12.06
N SER A 46 9.78 -10.91 -11.81
CA SER A 46 10.96 -10.20 -11.29
C SER A 46 11.63 -9.29 -12.33
N VAL A 47 11.21 -9.34 -13.60
CA VAL A 47 11.67 -8.48 -14.70
C VAL A 47 10.52 -7.53 -15.09
N PRO A 48 10.34 -6.41 -14.39
CA PRO A 48 9.21 -5.52 -14.60
C PRO A 48 9.25 -4.90 -16.00
N LYS A 49 8.08 -4.78 -16.62
CA LYS A 49 7.93 -4.19 -17.97
C LYS A 49 6.95 -3.04 -17.90
N ILE A 50 7.36 -1.88 -18.39
CA ILE A 50 6.46 -0.74 -18.54
C ILE A 50 5.36 -1.07 -19.53
N LYS A 51 4.14 -0.65 -19.23
CA LYS A 51 3.00 -0.85 -20.12
C LYS A 51 3.12 0.00 -21.37
N PRO A 52 2.72 -0.51 -22.54
CA PRO A 52 2.79 0.25 -23.79
C PRO A 52 2.03 1.59 -23.67
N ASP A 53 2.68 2.68 -24.10
CA ASP A 53 2.13 4.04 -24.07
C ASP A 53 1.65 4.51 -22.69
N ALA A 54 2.27 4.04 -21.60
CA ALA A 54 1.80 4.25 -20.25
C ALA A 54 1.51 5.72 -19.93
N PHE A 55 2.43 6.61 -20.18
CA PHE A 55 2.27 8.04 -19.87
C PHE A 55 1.28 8.74 -20.78
N LYS A 56 1.26 8.39 -22.09
CA LYS A 56 0.25 8.91 -23.00
C LYS A 56 -1.17 8.54 -22.57
N LYS A 57 -1.37 7.27 -22.16
CA LYS A 57 -2.65 6.80 -21.64
C LYS A 57 -2.99 7.47 -20.31
N LEU A 58 -1.98 7.65 -19.42
CA LEU A 58 -2.18 8.36 -18.15
C LEU A 58 -2.65 9.78 -18.38
N GLU A 59 -1.99 10.55 -19.26
CA GLU A 59 -2.42 11.91 -19.58
C GLU A 59 -3.86 11.97 -20.14
N MET A 60 -4.21 11.05 -21.04
CA MET A 60 -5.59 10.97 -21.57
C MET A 60 -6.61 10.65 -20.48
N ASP A 61 -6.29 9.73 -19.55
CA ASP A 61 -7.21 9.35 -18.48
C ASP A 61 -7.40 10.49 -17.47
N VAL A 62 -6.31 11.16 -17.04
CA VAL A 62 -6.43 12.27 -16.08
C VAL A 62 -7.07 13.51 -16.68
N ALA A 63 -6.86 13.79 -17.98
CA ALA A 63 -7.59 14.85 -18.69
C ALA A 63 -9.10 14.57 -18.71
N PHE A 64 -9.47 13.32 -19.04
CA PHE A 64 -10.87 12.90 -18.97
C PHE A 64 -11.44 13.05 -17.54
N MET A 65 -10.68 12.65 -16.53
CA MET A 65 -11.11 12.79 -15.12
C MET A 65 -11.25 14.25 -14.70
N TYR A 66 -10.37 15.13 -15.16
CA TYR A 66 -10.45 16.57 -14.89
C TYR A 66 -11.75 17.19 -15.45
N ASP A 67 -12.11 16.83 -16.68
CA ASP A 67 -13.33 17.33 -17.35
C ASP A 67 -14.63 16.80 -16.73
N HIS A 68 -14.56 15.69 -15.98
CA HIS A 68 -15.74 14.98 -15.43
C HIS A 68 -15.66 14.88 -13.90
N ALA A 69 -15.64 15.98 -13.19
CA ALA A 69 -15.43 16.11 -11.74
C ALA A 69 -16.03 14.98 -10.83
N ASN A 70 -15.51 14.87 -9.59
CA ASN A 70 -15.89 13.91 -8.52
C ASN A 70 -15.24 12.53 -8.55
N TRP A 71 -13.99 12.44 -9.00
CA TRP A 71 -13.21 11.23 -8.87
C TRP A 71 -12.52 11.15 -7.49
N GLY A 72 -12.51 9.96 -6.91
CA GLY A 72 -11.67 9.68 -5.74
C GLY A 72 -10.19 9.57 -6.13
N PRO A 73 -9.31 9.37 -5.15
CA PRO A 73 -7.87 9.23 -5.41
C PRO A 73 -7.54 7.98 -6.22
N VAL A 74 -6.42 8.01 -6.93
CA VAL A 74 -5.87 6.88 -7.69
C VAL A 74 -4.72 6.25 -6.90
N LEU A 75 -4.78 4.96 -6.62
CA LEU A 75 -3.69 4.23 -5.95
C LEU A 75 -2.60 3.82 -6.94
N MET A 76 -1.37 4.13 -6.63
CA MET A 76 -0.15 3.59 -7.27
C MET A 76 0.53 2.64 -6.26
N SER A 77 0.62 1.34 -6.40
CA SER A 77 0.08 0.47 -7.45
C SER A 77 -0.18 -0.94 -6.88
N PHE A 78 -0.71 -1.87 -7.69
CA PHE A 78 -1.00 -3.24 -7.23
C PHE A 78 -0.13 -4.31 -7.92
N SER A 79 0.16 -4.16 -9.22
CA SER A 79 0.93 -5.16 -9.97
C SER A 79 2.43 -4.90 -10.00
N CYS A 80 2.88 -3.84 -9.34
CA CYS A 80 4.28 -3.48 -9.16
C CYS A 80 4.44 -2.66 -7.88
N ASP A 81 5.67 -2.35 -7.50
CA ASP A 81 5.91 -1.29 -6.51
C ASP A 81 6.27 0.00 -7.27
N PRO A 82 5.66 1.15 -6.95
CA PRO A 82 5.91 2.40 -7.67
C PRO A 82 7.33 2.94 -7.48
N TYR A 83 8.05 2.50 -6.47
CA TYR A 83 9.42 2.89 -6.18
C TYR A 83 10.40 1.71 -6.14
N MET A 84 10.11 0.63 -6.87
CA MET A 84 11.13 -0.40 -7.09
C MET A 84 12.34 0.21 -7.82
N PRO A 85 13.57 -0.28 -7.57
CA PRO A 85 14.77 0.28 -8.17
C PRO A 85 14.68 0.45 -9.69
N GLY A 86 15.01 1.67 -10.16
CA GLY A 86 15.06 2.02 -11.59
C GLY A 86 13.78 2.57 -12.19
N VAL A 87 12.70 2.73 -11.43
CA VAL A 87 11.44 3.30 -11.93
C VAL A 87 11.02 4.60 -11.21
N GLU A 88 11.86 5.11 -10.34
CA GLU A 88 11.56 6.28 -9.50
C GLU A 88 11.20 7.52 -10.31
N SER A 89 11.93 7.76 -11.41
CA SER A 89 11.65 8.87 -12.33
C SER A 89 10.28 8.76 -13.01
N ASP A 90 9.82 7.54 -13.27
CA ASP A 90 8.53 7.29 -13.89
C ASP A 90 7.39 7.54 -12.88
N THR A 91 7.60 7.16 -11.63
CA THR A 91 6.67 7.49 -10.53
C THR A 91 6.60 8.99 -10.32
N GLN A 92 7.72 9.68 -10.29
CA GLN A 92 7.77 11.13 -10.19
C GLN A 92 7.04 11.80 -11.37
N LEU A 93 7.24 11.31 -12.61
CA LEU A 93 6.54 11.83 -13.78
C LEU A 93 5.02 11.63 -13.65
N ALA A 94 4.58 10.45 -13.21
CA ALA A 94 3.15 10.19 -12.98
C ALA A 94 2.55 11.14 -11.93
N MET A 95 3.26 11.37 -10.81
CA MET A 95 2.83 12.32 -9.78
C MET A 95 2.71 13.75 -10.33
N ARG A 96 3.66 14.19 -11.17
CA ARG A 96 3.58 15.50 -11.84
C ARG A 96 2.41 15.59 -12.81
N ILE A 97 2.07 14.51 -13.52
CA ILE A 97 0.89 14.44 -14.38
C ILE A 97 -0.38 14.56 -13.54
N PHE A 98 -0.53 13.78 -12.45
CA PHE A 98 -1.66 13.91 -11.52
C PHE A 98 -1.79 15.35 -10.98
N ASN A 99 -0.68 15.95 -10.55
CA ASN A 99 -0.65 17.31 -10.02
C ASN A 99 -1.07 18.38 -11.03
N ARG A 100 -0.76 18.19 -12.33
CA ARG A 100 -1.16 19.11 -13.41
C ARG A 100 -2.70 19.16 -13.57
N TYR A 101 -3.35 18.03 -13.36
CA TYR A 101 -4.79 17.89 -13.50
C TYR A 101 -5.54 17.88 -12.17
N SER A 102 -4.86 18.19 -11.06
CA SER A 102 -5.46 18.21 -9.71
C SER A 102 -6.16 16.91 -9.33
N ILE A 103 -5.67 15.78 -9.81
CA ILE A 103 -6.15 14.44 -9.44
C ILE A 103 -5.36 13.95 -8.22
N ASN A 104 -6.06 13.65 -7.14
CA ASN A 104 -5.43 13.12 -5.93
C ASN A 104 -4.94 11.68 -6.15
N TYR A 105 -3.82 11.35 -5.52
CA TYR A 105 -3.24 10.01 -5.59
C TYR A 105 -2.86 9.47 -4.20
N LYS A 106 -2.69 8.16 -4.15
CA LYS A 106 -2.18 7.44 -2.98
C LYS A 106 -1.01 6.58 -3.42
N ILE A 107 0.07 6.63 -2.68
CA ILE A 107 1.21 5.73 -2.86
C ILE A 107 1.13 4.59 -1.86
N LEU A 108 1.48 3.38 -2.30
CA LEU A 108 1.78 2.25 -1.43
C LEU A 108 3.08 1.61 -1.90
N THR A 109 4.10 1.61 -1.05
CA THR A 109 5.43 1.12 -1.42
C THR A 109 6.13 0.39 -0.27
N LYS A 110 7.11 -0.45 -0.62
CA LYS A 110 8.09 -1.04 0.28
C LYS A 110 9.51 -0.48 0.03
N ALA A 111 9.60 0.63 -0.67
CA ALA A 111 10.88 1.23 -1.05
C ALA A 111 11.60 1.91 0.11
N GLY A 112 12.87 2.19 -0.14
CA GLY A 112 13.79 2.86 0.76
C GLY A 112 13.63 4.38 0.83
N ALA A 113 14.74 5.05 1.13
CA ALA A 113 14.76 6.50 1.36
C ALA A 113 14.46 7.34 0.11
N VAL A 114 14.60 6.78 -1.08
CA VAL A 114 14.34 7.44 -2.36
C VAL A 114 12.95 8.08 -2.45
N VAL A 115 11.94 7.53 -1.76
CA VAL A 115 10.59 8.09 -1.73
C VAL A 115 10.54 9.53 -1.19
N ARG A 116 11.51 9.91 -0.36
CA ARG A 116 11.58 11.23 0.29
C ARG A 116 11.89 12.36 -0.69
N ASP A 117 12.54 12.04 -1.81
CA ASP A 117 12.90 13.01 -2.83
C ASP A 117 11.65 13.60 -3.52
N ASP A 118 10.53 12.88 -3.44
CA ASP A 118 9.25 13.27 -4.03
C ASP A 118 8.22 13.80 -3.02
N PHE A 119 8.53 13.93 -1.75
CA PHE A 119 7.58 14.41 -0.75
C PHE A 119 7.09 15.85 -1.00
N ASN A 120 7.87 16.66 -1.69
CA ASN A 120 7.47 17.99 -2.14
C ASN A 120 6.40 17.99 -3.24
N LEU A 121 6.12 16.83 -3.86
CA LEU A 121 5.08 16.69 -4.88
C LEU A 121 3.70 16.41 -4.32
N TYR A 122 3.60 15.96 -3.07
CA TYR A 122 2.30 15.69 -2.42
C TYR A 122 1.53 16.98 -2.15
N LYS A 123 0.23 16.98 -2.46
CA LYS A 123 -0.66 18.13 -2.30
C LYS A 123 -2.00 17.71 -1.72
N GLY A 124 -2.61 18.61 -0.95
CA GLY A 124 -3.99 18.49 -0.52
C GLY A 124 -4.34 17.17 0.15
N PHE A 125 -5.01 16.30 -0.57
CA PHE A 125 -5.50 15.01 -0.09
C PHE A 125 -4.68 13.80 -0.56
N ASP A 126 -3.49 14.04 -1.12
CA ASP A 126 -2.58 12.96 -1.48
C ASP A 126 -2.12 12.20 -0.23
N GLU A 127 -1.85 10.91 -0.38
CA GLU A 127 -1.50 10.06 0.75
C GLU A 127 -0.24 9.23 0.44
N PHE A 128 0.70 9.23 1.38
CA PHE A 128 1.86 8.35 1.37
C PHE A 128 1.61 7.14 2.27
N GLY A 129 1.80 5.95 1.74
CA GLY A 129 1.68 4.71 2.49
C GLY A 129 2.83 3.75 2.26
N THR A 130 3.10 2.94 3.26
CA THR A 130 4.04 1.83 3.17
C THR A 130 3.43 0.55 3.73
N THR A 131 3.91 -0.59 3.21
CA THR A 131 3.59 -1.88 3.81
C THR A 131 4.56 -2.16 4.96
N LEU A 132 4.03 -2.51 6.13
CA LEU A 132 4.80 -2.95 7.29
C LEU A 132 4.33 -4.34 7.71
N THR A 133 5.12 -5.37 7.38
CA THR A 133 4.83 -6.78 7.69
C THR A 133 5.68 -7.27 8.86
N PHE A 134 6.94 -6.86 8.94
CA PHE A 134 7.92 -7.31 9.92
C PHE A 134 8.50 -6.15 10.72
N ASN A 135 8.83 -6.41 12.00
CA ASN A 135 9.44 -5.43 12.89
C ASN A 135 10.95 -5.65 13.10
N ASN A 136 11.52 -6.65 12.45
CA ASN A 136 12.94 -6.98 12.49
C ASN A 136 13.51 -7.25 11.10
N CYS A 137 14.82 -7.10 10.96
CA CYS A 137 15.51 -7.22 9.68
C CYS A 137 15.56 -8.66 9.17
N SER A 138 15.72 -9.65 10.04
CA SER A 138 15.89 -11.07 9.63
C SER A 138 14.64 -11.60 8.93
N ASP A 139 13.47 -11.42 9.54
CA ASP A 139 12.21 -11.82 8.91
C ASP A 139 11.91 -11.01 7.65
N SER A 140 12.19 -9.69 7.69
CA SER A 140 11.99 -8.83 6.53
C SER A 140 12.84 -9.30 5.35
N LEU A 141 14.13 -9.58 5.54
CA LEU A 141 15.00 -10.07 4.46
C LEU A 141 14.60 -11.46 3.96
N LEU A 142 14.11 -12.32 4.85
CA LEU A 142 13.64 -13.65 4.47
C LEU A 142 12.40 -13.58 3.56
N TRP A 143 11.44 -12.73 3.89
CA TRP A 143 10.15 -12.66 3.23
C TRP A 143 10.05 -11.60 2.13
N GLU A 144 10.84 -10.55 2.22
CA GLU A 144 10.85 -9.38 1.34
C GLU A 144 12.28 -9.03 0.89
N PRO A 145 13.00 -9.95 0.22
CA PRO A 145 14.47 -9.94 0.10
C PRO A 145 15.05 -8.69 -0.55
N SER A 146 14.30 -8.01 -1.42
CA SER A 146 14.78 -6.80 -2.10
C SER A 146 13.94 -5.55 -1.76
N ALA A 147 13.11 -5.62 -0.73
CA ALA A 147 12.42 -4.44 -0.22
C ALA A 147 13.28 -3.72 0.84
N ALA A 148 12.98 -2.46 1.11
CA ALA A 148 13.69 -1.74 2.16
C ALA A 148 13.40 -2.32 3.55
N LEU A 149 14.36 -2.24 4.45
CA LEU A 149 14.21 -2.69 5.83
C LEU A 149 13.11 -1.93 6.58
N PRO A 150 12.48 -2.55 7.58
CA PRO A 150 11.37 -1.96 8.33
C PRO A 150 11.69 -0.58 8.93
N GLU A 151 12.91 -0.40 9.46
CA GLU A 151 13.33 0.87 10.06
C GLU A 151 13.36 2.02 9.04
N VAL A 152 13.78 1.72 7.79
CA VAL A 152 13.81 2.72 6.72
C VAL A 152 12.38 3.12 6.33
N ARG A 153 11.46 2.13 6.25
CA ARG A 153 10.04 2.39 5.97
C ARG A 153 9.36 3.19 7.10
N LEU A 154 9.68 2.89 8.36
CA LEU A 154 9.23 3.67 9.52
C LEU A 154 9.75 5.11 9.46
N LYS A 155 11.04 5.28 9.10
CA LYS A 155 11.60 6.63 8.92
C LYS A 155 10.97 7.40 7.75
N ASN A 156 10.55 6.71 6.69
CA ASN A 156 9.80 7.35 5.61
C ASN A 156 8.45 7.91 6.09
N LEU A 157 7.73 7.18 6.95
CA LEU A 157 6.47 7.66 7.56
C LEU A 157 6.69 8.88 8.46
N GLU A 158 7.74 8.85 9.28
CA GLU A 158 8.11 10.00 10.12
C GLU A 158 8.37 11.24 9.27
N VAL A 159 9.21 11.13 8.25
CA VAL A 159 9.53 12.26 7.37
C VAL A 159 8.29 12.73 6.59
N ALA A 160 7.46 11.81 6.06
CA ALA A 160 6.21 12.18 5.39
C ALA A 160 5.26 12.94 6.32
N HIS A 161 5.15 12.51 7.58
CA HIS A 161 4.35 13.19 8.61
C HIS A 161 4.89 14.61 8.89
N ASP A 162 6.22 14.80 8.95
CA ASP A 162 6.83 16.11 9.14
C ASP A 162 6.55 17.05 7.95
N TYR A 163 6.46 16.51 6.72
CA TYR A 163 6.01 17.21 5.51
C TYR A 163 4.50 17.47 5.48
N LYS A 164 3.74 17.09 6.53
CA LYS A 164 2.27 17.21 6.61
C LYS A 164 1.52 16.40 5.54
N ILE A 165 2.15 15.37 5.01
CA ILE A 165 1.52 14.42 4.11
C ILE A 165 0.66 13.48 4.95
N ARG A 166 -0.56 13.18 4.49
CA ARG A 166 -1.39 12.15 5.10
C ARG A 166 -0.71 10.80 4.95
N THR A 167 -0.54 10.09 6.06
CA THR A 167 0.19 8.84 6.08
C THR A 167 -0.72 7.65 6.36
N TRP A 168 -0.41 6.53 5.76
CA TRP A 168 -1.12 5.29 6.04
C TRP A 168 -0.21 4.08 5.95
N VAL A 169 -0.60 3.02 6.65
CA VAL A 169 0.13 1.75 6.70
C VAL A 169 -0.76 0.61 6.26
N SER A 170 -0.23 -0.23 5.37
CA SER A 170 -0.77 -1.55 5.10
C SER A 170 -0.03 -2.59 5.94
N CYS A 171 -0.70 -3.12 6.98
CA CYS A 171 -0.27 -4.33 7.66
C CYS A 171 -0.91 -5.54 6.97
N GLU A 172 -0.49 -5.80 5.74
CA GLU A 172 -0.94 -6.96 4.96
C GLU A 172 0.18 -7.44 4.04
N PRO A 173 0.52 -8.72 4.14
CA PRO A 173 -0.07 -9.70 5.05
C PRO A 173 0.45 -9.56 6.48
N VAL A 174 -0.41 -9.84 7.46
CA VAL A 174 0.05 -10.14 8.82
C VAL A 174 0.59 -11.55 8.82
N VAL A 175 1.90 -11.70 9.03
CA VAL A 175 2.57 -13.01 9.14
C VAL A 175 2.72 -13.39 10.61
N TYR A 176 3.25 -12.49 11.39
CA TYR A 176 3.45 -12.62 12.84
C TYR A 176 2.64 -11.54 13.57
N PRO A 177 1.51 -11.92 14.22
CA PRO A 177 0.62 -10.99 14.93
C PRO A 177 1.31 -10.03 15.88
N GLU A 178 2.25 -10.54 16.70
CA GLU A 178 2.99 -9.76 17.70
C GLU A 178 3.88 -8.69 17.06
N GLN A 179 4.48 -8.99 15.90
CA GLN A 179 5.26 -8.00 15.15
C GLN A 179 4.38 -6.88 14.60
N THR A 180 3.18 -7.23 14.11
CA THR A 180 2.23 -6.23 13.63
C THR A 180 1.77 -5.30 14.74
N LEU A 181 1.44 -5.82 15.92
CA LEU A 181 1.07 -5.00 17.08
C LEU A 181 2.22 -4.05 17.47
N SER A 182 3.45 -4.57 17.53
CA SER A 182 4.64 -3.75 17.80
C SER A 182 4.89 -2.66 16.75
N LEU A 183 4.67 -2.95 15.46
CA LEU A 183 4.80 -1.97 14.38
C LEU A 183 3.77 -0.84 14.50
N ILE A 184 2.52 -1.17 14.86
CA ILE A 184 1.47 -0.19 15.09
C ILE A 184 1.86 0.73 16.25
N GLU A 185 2.33 0.19 17.38
CA GLU A 185 2.77 0.99 18.53
C GLU A 185 3.93 1.93 18.16
N LYS A 186 4.95 1.42 17.45
CA LYS A 186 6.13 2.20 17.03
C LYS A 186 5.79 3.32 16.05
N SER A 187 4.83 3.07 15.15
CA SER A 187 4.50 4.02 14.08
C SER A 187 3.35 4.97 14.42
N ALA A 188 2.61 4.72 15.50
CA ALA A 188 1.35 5.41 15.80
C ALA A 188 1.45 6.95 15.78
N LYS A 189 2.56 7.53 16.20
CA LYS A 189 2.74 8.99 16.20
C LYS A 189 2.85 9.61 14.81
N TYR A 190 3.16 8.80 13.79
CA TYR A 190 3.39 9.25 12.42
C TYR A 190 2.35 8.78 11.42
N VAL A 191 1.40 7.92 11.83
CA VAL A 191 0.45 7.26 10.94
C VAL A 191 -0.97 7.70 11.26
N ASP A 192 -1.71 8.13 10.24
CA ASP A 192 -3.10 8.55 10.36
C ASP A 192 -4.06 7.37 10.24
N THR A 193 -3.79 6.44 9.31
CA THR A 193 -4.70 5.32 9.03
C THR A 193 -3.97 3.99 8.87
N TYR A 194 -4.54 2.93 9.43
CA TYR A 194 -4.05 1.55 9.27
C TYR A 194 -5.03 0.69 8.47
N LYS A 195 -4.50 -0.13 7.56
CA LYS A 195 -5.23 -1.21 6.89
C LYS A 195 -4.66 -2.54 7.31
N ILE A 196 -5.50 -3.38 7.91
CA ILE A 196 -5.07 -4.65 8.51
C ILE A 196 -5.67 -5.81 7.75
N GLY A 197 -4.81 -6.70 7.24
CA GLY A 197 -5.23 -7.89 6.48
C GLY A 197 -4.41 -9.10 6.84
N LYS A 198 -5.06 -10.27 6.95
CA LYS A 198 -4.40 -11.51 7.32
C LYS A 198 -3.53 -12.08 6.20
N LEU A 199 -2.60 -12.95 6.56
CA LEU A 199 -1.92 -13.84 5.61
C LEU A 199 -2.94 -14.82 5.01
N ASN A 200 -2.89 -14.96 3.68
CA ASN A 200 -3.72 -15.89 2.93
C ASN A 200 -2.84 -16.83 2.10
N TYR A 201 -3.35 -18.01 1.80
CA TYR A 201 -2.71 -18.99 0.90
C TYR A 201 -1.30 -19.45 1.31
N HIS A 202 -0.99 -19.40 2.60
CA HIS A 202 0.29 -19.85 3.14
C HIS A 202 0.04 -20.73 4.39
N PRO A 203 0.77 -21.84 4.58
CA PRO A 203 0.53 -22.78 5.72
C PRO A 203 0.62 -22.11 7.10
N LEU A 204 1.46 -21.09 7.28
CA LEU A 204 1.53 -20.34 8.53
C LEU A 204 0.22 -19.66 8.91
N ALA A 205 -0.66 -19.37 7.94
CA ALA A 205 -1.96 -18.77 8.24
C ALA A 205 -2.85 -19.66 9.12
N GLU A 206 -2.68 -20.97 9.06
CA GLU A 206 -3.44 -21.94 9.87
C GLU A 206 -2.95 -21.97 11.33
N GLN A 207 -1.74 -21.52 11.59
CA GLN A 207 -1.12 -21.51 12.93
C GLN A 207 -1.50 -20.27 13.74
N VAL A 208 -2.12 -19.25 13.12
CA VAL A 208 -2.46 -17.99 13.76
C VAL A 208 -3.88 -18.02 14.32
N ASN A 209 -4.03 -17.66 15.59
CA ASN A 209 -5.36 -17.40 16.18
C ASN A 209 -5.88 -16.03 15.70
N TRP A 210 -6.50 -16.03 14.52
CA TRP A 210 -7.01 -14.81 13.89
C TRP A 210 -8.08 -14.10 14.71
N THR A 211 -8.90 -14.83 15.46
CA THR A 211 -9.93 -14.23 16.33
C THR A 211 -9.29 -13.43 17.47
N LYS A 212 -8.26 -14.00 18.11
CA LYS A 212 -7.50 -13.27 19.14
C LYS A 212 -6.81 -12.05 18.54
N PHE A 213 -6.06 -12.23 17.45
CA PHE A 213 -5.35 -11.12 16.80
C PHE A 213 -6.29 -10.00 16.36
N ALA A 214 -7.44 -10.32 15.75
CA ALA A 214 -8.39 -9.32 15.29
C ALA A 214 -8.95 -8.48 16.44
N ARG A 215 -9.21 -9.10 17.60
CA ARG A 215 -9.63 -8.38 18.82
C ARG A 215 -8.50 -7.51 19.37
N ASP A 216 -7.30 -8.05 19.49
CA ASP A 216 -6.14 -7.34 20.04
C ASP A 216 -5.78 -6.11 19.19
N VAL A 217 -5.73 -6.24 17.86
CA VAL A 217 -5.39 -5.14 16.98
C VAL A 217 -6.44 -4.03 16.97
N VAL A 218 -7.73 -4.38 17.01
CA VAL A 218 -8.82 -3.37 17.14
C VAL A 218 -8.74 -2.65 18.48
N ALA A 219 -8.51 -3.38 19.58
CA ALA A 219 -8.35 -2.78 20.90
C ALA A 219 -7.16 -1.81 20.95
N LEU A 220 -6.03 -2.22 20.36
CA LEU A 220 -4.83 -1.37 20.27
C LEU A 220 -5.09 -0.09 19.45
N LEU A 221 -5.66 -0.21 18.24
CA LEU A 221 -5.94 0.93 17.37
C LEU A 221 -6.92 1.92 17.99
N ARG A 222 -7.94 1.43 18.71
CA ARG A 222 -8.87 2.27 19.50
C ARG A 222 -8.17 2.97 20.65
N LYS A 223 -7.33 2.25 21.41
CA LYS A 223 -6.51 2.84 22.50
C LYS A 223 -5.61 3.96 21.98
N LEU A 224 -5.03 3.78 20.80
CA LEU A 224 -4.16 4.77 20.15
C LEU A 224 -4.94 5.86 19.39
N LYS A 225 -6.27 5.81 19.37
CA LYS A 225 -7.17 6.73 18.67
C LYS A 225 -6.81 6.86 17.17
N LYS A 226 -6.55 5.74 16.49
CA LYS A 226 -6.19 5.71 15.07
C LYS A 226 -7.36 5.35 14.18
N SER A 227 -7.42 5.97 12.99
CA SER A 227 -8.30 5.49 11.93
C SER A 227 -7.82 4.14 11.43
N TYR A 228 -8.74 3.22 11.13
CA TYR A 228 -8.37 1.92 10.60
C TYR A 228 -9.43 1.30 9.71
N TYR A 229 -8.98 0.38 8.90
CA TYR A 229 -9.80 -0.53 8.11
C TYR A 229 -9.34 -1.97 8.34
N ILE A 230 -10.20 -2.80 8.92
CA ILE A 230 -9.98 -4.25 9.03
C ILE A 230 -10.53 -4.88 7.76
N LYS A 231 -9.66 -5.51 6.98
CA LYS A 231 -10.05 -6.13 5.71
C LYS A 231 -10.98 -7.31 5.92
N LYS A 232 -11.84 -7.55 4.92
CA LYS A 232 -12.92 -8.53 4.98
C LYS A 232 -12.46 -9.89 5.51
N ASP A 233 -11.33 -10.40 5.01
CA ASP A 233 -10.81 -11.74 5.38
C ASP A 233 -10.41 -11.84 6.86
N LEU A 234 -10.09 -10.72 7.51
CA LEU A 234 -9.84 -10.66 8.94
C LEU A 234 -11.11 -10.28 9.72
N ALA A 235 -11.97 -9.45 9.16
CA ALA A 235 -13.20 -8.97 9.80
C ALA A 235 -14.19 -10.10 10.09
N VAL A 236 -14.18 -11.19 9.31
CA VAL A 236 -15.00 -12.40 9.58
C VAL A 236 -14.72 -12.99 10.96
N HIS A 237 -13.51 -12.87 11.48
CA HIS A 237 -13.14 -13.32 12.83
C HIS A 237 -13.68 -12.40 13.95
N LEU A 238 -14.28 -11.27 13.57
CA LEU A 238 -15.02 -10.35 14.45
C LEU A 238 -16.54 -10.43 14.20
N GLY A 239 -17.00 -11.41 13.42
CA GLY A 239 -18.42 -11.60 13.10
C GLY A 239 -18.93 -10.69 11.98
N SER A 240 -18.06 -10.01 11.22
CA SER A 240 -18.46 -9.16 10.10
C SER A 240 -18.23 -9.85 8.76
N LEU A 241 -19.22 -9.83 7.87
CA LEU A 241 -19.10 -10.30 6.48
C LEU A 241 -18.54 -9.24 5.53
N LYS A 242 -18.28 -8.02 6.04
CA LYS A 242 -17.67 -6.89 5.32
C LYS A 242 -16.44 -6.42 6.09
N GLY A 243 -15.57 -5.65 5.45
CA GLY A 243 -14.51 -4.93 6.14
C GLY A 243 -15.09 -3.99 7.22
N ILE A 244 -14.31 -3.74 8.27
CA ILE A 244 -14.70 -2.85 9.37
C ILE A 244 -13.87 -1.58 9.27
N GLU A 245 -14.53 -0.45 9.04
CA GLU A 245 -13.92 0.88 9.03
C GLU A 245 -14.22 1.59 10.36
N CYS A 246 -13.22 2.25 10.90
CA CYS A 246 -13.37 3.18 12.00
C CYS A 246 -12.52 4.42 11.71
N LYS A 247 -13.14 5.60 11.78
CA LYS A 247 -12.43 6.88 11.71
C LYS A 247 -12.15 7.35 13.12
N ALA A 248 -10.94 7.84 13.37
CA ALA A 248 -10.64 8.51 14.62
C ALA A 248 -11.52 9.78 14.73
N GLU A 249 -12.05 10.02 15.89
CA GLU A 249 -12.69 11.31 16.20
C GLU A 249 -11.61 12.40 16.19
N ALA A 250 -11.91 13.52 15.53
CA ALA A 250 -11.00 14.65 15.40
C ALA A 250 -10.77 15.34 16.76
#